data_aa9f2957385459d45ff22aa80af3d22b
#
_entry.id   aa9f2957385459d45ff22aa80af3d22b
#
_cell.length_a   1.000
_cell.length_b   1.000
_cell.length_c   1.000
_cell.angle_alpha   90.00
_cell.angle_beta   90.00
_cell.angle_gamma   90.00
#
_symmetry.space_group_name_H-M   'P 1'
#
loop_
_entity.id
_entity.type
_entity.pdbx_description
1 polymer ?
#
loop_
_entity_poly.entity_id
_entity_poly.type
_entity_poly.pdbx_seq_one_letter_code
_entity_poly.pdbx_strand_id
1 'polypeptide(L)'
;MATAQIRAILFEPLLDDILTFAHGIQIAPMSLYKILEEVKSIRRFQLVQRSVDRLKLRMIAEDRALAFEEAIRELRAFLESKGLTGVEVRLSDTPPQANQTSGKCKHIYRDFD
;
A
#
# COMPACT_ATOMS: atom_id res chain seq x y z
N MET A 1 -17.85 15.91 18.86
CA MET A 1 -18.56 14.85 18.15
C MET A 1 -18.12 14.77 16.71
N ALA A 2 -18.30 15.86 15.99
CA ALA A 2 -17.90 15.86 14.59
C ALA A 2 -16.42 15.51 14.41
N THR A 3 -15.58 15.93 15.35
CA THR A 3 -14.16 15.67 15.27
C THR A 3 -13.85 14.17 15.27
N ALA A 4 -14.52 13.42 16.13
CA ALA A 4 -14.29 11.99 16.19
C ALA A 4 -14.73 11.31 14.91
N GLN A 5 -15.85 11.75 14.36
CA GLN A 5 -16.32 11.18 13.11
C GLN A 5 -15.40 11.51 11.95
N ILE A 6 -14.91 12.73 11.90
CA ILE A 6 -13.98 13.14 10.87
C ILE A 6 -12.72 12.30 10.95
N ARG A 7 -12.23 12.06 12.16
CA ARG A 7 -11.05 11.27 12.34
C ARG A 7 -11.26 9.83 11.85
N ALA A 8 -12.44 9.26 12.15
CA ALA A 8 -12.74 7.91 11.70
C ALA A 8 -12.81 7.85 10.18
N ILE A 9 -13.33 8.92 9.56
CA ILE A 9 -13.40 8.96 8.10
C ILE A 9 -12.00 9.09 7.50
N LEU A 10 -11.15 9.92 8.09
CA LEU A 10 -9.82 10.12 7.58
C LEU A 10 -8.95 8.89 7.76
N PHE A 11 -9.22 8.11 8.80
CA PHE A 11 -8.46 6.91 9.05
C PHE A 11 -9.13 5.76 8.33
N GLU A 12 -8.65 5.47 7.14
CA GLU A 12 -9.31 4.57 6.22
C GLU A 12 -8.68 3.20 6.07
N PRO A 13 -7.78 2.75 6.95
CA PRO A 13 -7.25 1.38 6.81
C PRO A 13 -8.34 0.32 6.88
N LEU A 14 -9.49 0.65 7.49
CA LEU A 14 -10.61 -0.28 7.56
C LEU A 14 -11.23 -0.55 6.20
N LEU A 15 -10.98 0.33 5.23
CA LEU A 15 -11.47 0.16 3.87
C LEU A 15 -10.48 -0.57 2.98
N ASP A 16 -9.25 -0.76 3.46
CA ASP A 16 -8.22 -1.42 2.70
C ASP A 16 -8.46 -2.93 2.65
N ASP A 17 -7.91 -3.55 1.64
CA ASP A 17 -8.11 -4.97 1.41
C ASP A 17 -7.01 -5.81 2.06
N ILE A 18 -7.38 -7.01 2.49
CA ILE A 18 -6.40 -8.02 2.84
C ILE A 18 -5.81 -8.51 1.52
N LEU A 19 -4.48 -8.52 1.43
CA LEU A 19 -3.82 -8.99 0.23
C LEU A 19 -3.56 -10.49 0.34
N THR A 20 -3.77 -11.20 -0.77
CA THR A 20 -3.58 -12.65 -0.84
C THR A 20 -2.44 -12.94 -1.79
N PHE A 21 -1.44 -13.65 -1.30
CA PHE A 21 -0.24 -13.99 -2.05
C PHE A 21 -0.17 -15.49 -2.32
N ALA A 22 0.91 -15.93 -2.93
CA ALA A 22 1.13 -17.33 -3.24
C ALA A 22 1.01 -18.19 -1.98
N HIS A 23 0.64 -19.44 -2.16
CA HIS A 23 0.51 -20.43 -1.08
C HIS A 23 -0.56 -20.07 -0.05
N GLY A 24 -1.52 -19.23 -0.45
CA GLY A 24 -2.60 -18.82 0.45
C GLY A 24 -2.18 -17.89 1.56
N ILE A 25 -1.00 -17.31 1.46
CA ILE A 25 -0.52 -16.38 2.48
C ILE A 25 -1.31 -15.08 2.38
N GLN A 26 -1.91 -14.66 3.48
CA GLN A 26 -2.66 -13.42 3.54
C GLN A 26 -1.94 -12.41 4.41
N ILE A 27 -1.94 -11.17 4.00
CA ILE A 27 -1.29 -10.09 4.76
C ILE A 27 -2.31 -9.00 4.98
N ALA A 28 -2.47 -8.63 6.26
CA ALA A 28 -3.40 -7.58 6.63
C ALA A 28 -2.89 -6.24 6.10
N PRO A 29 -3.79 -5.38 5.62
CA PRO A 29 -3.36 -4.11 5.05
C PRO A 29 -2.64 -3.22 6.05
N MET A 30 -2.99 -3.30 7.32
CA MET A 30 -2.36 -2.48 8.33
C MET A 30 -0.85 -2.73 8.44
N SER A 31 -0.42 -3.97 8.22
CA SER A 31 1.00 -4.30 8.27
C SER A 31 1.77 -3.55 7.18
N LEU A 32 1.21 -3.54 5.98
CA LEU A 32 1.86 -2.85 4.85
C LEU A 32 1.74 -1.34 4.98
N TYR A 33 0.60 -0.88 5.48
CA TYR A 33 0.39 0.54 5.70
C TYR A 33 1.45 1.11 6.63
N LYS A 34 1.71 0.42 7.74
CA LYS A 34 2.69 0.91 8.72
C LYS A 34 4.08 0.98 8.13
N ILE A 35 4.45 0.01 7.32
CA ILE A 35 5.76 0.01 6.68
C ILE A 35 5.93 1.25 5.81
N LEU A 36 4.93 1.52 4.97
CA LEU A 36 5.03 2.65 4.06
C LEU A 36 4.88 3.98 4.76
N GLU A 37 4.07 4.03 5.82
CA GLU A 37 3.91 5.25 6.60
C GLU A 37 5.22 5.67 7.26
N GLU A 38 6.07 4.72 7.60
CA GLU A 38 7.33 5.02 8.26
C GLU A 38 8.42 5.46 7.30
N VAL A 39 8.21 5.39 6.00
CA VAL A 39 9.16 5.92 5.03
C VAL A 39 8.95 7.42 4.94
N LYS A 40 9.80 8.17 5.61
CA LYS A 40 9.61 9.61 5.80
C LYS A 40 9.60 10.42 4.52
N SER A 41 10.28 9.92 3.49
CA SER A 41 10.34 10.62 2.21
C SER A 41 9.07 10.48 1.39
N ILE A 42 8.15 9.63 1.79
CA ILE A 42 6.86 9.49 1.11
C ILE A 42 5.84 10.41 1.77
N ARG A 43 5.18 11.22 0.95
CA ARG A 43 4.11 12.08 1.45
C ARG A 43 2.76 11.39 1.40
N ARG A 44 2.49 10.69 0.30
CA ARG A 44 1.25 9.93 0.14
C ARG A 44 1.57 8.67 -0.66
N PHE A 45 0.84 7.61 -0.38
CA PHE A 45 1.07 6.36 -1.08
C PHE A 45 -0.22 5.58 -1.28
N GLN A 46 -0.16 4.66 -2.23
CA GLN A 46 -1.21 3.70 -2.46
C GLN A 46 -0.54 2.45 -3.04
N LEU A 47 -0.76 1.32 -2.38
CA LEU A 47 -0.17 0.05 -2.81
C LEU A 47 -1.27 -0.80 -3.44
N VAL A 48 -1.08 -1.16 -4.70
CA VAL A 48 -2.07 -1.88 -5.47
C VAL A 48 -1.54 -3.26 -5.81
N GLN A 49 -2.26 -4.30 -5.39
CA GLN A 49 -1.88 -5.66 -5.75
C GLN A 49 -2.49 -6.01 -7.09
N ARG A 50 -1.65 -6.28 -8.08
CA ARG A 50 -2.08 -6.57 -9.44
C ARG A 50 -2.18 -8.05 -9.72
N SER A 51 -1.48 -8.87 -8.94
CA SER A 51 -1.57 -10.32 -9.00
C SER A 51 -0.97 -10.88 -7.71
N VAL A 52 -0.96 -12.20 -7.57
CA VAL A 52 -0.42 -12.81 -6.35
C VAL A 52 1.06 -12.51 -6.13
N ASP A 53 1.77 -12.09 -7.18
CA ASP A 53 3.21 -11.83 -7.08
C ASP A 53 3.60 -10.45 -7.59
N ARG A 54 2.64 -9.53 -7.76
CA ARG A 54 2.93 -8.20 -8.29
C ARG A 54 2.25 -7.11 -7.50
N LEU A 55 3.05 -6.15 -7.06
CA LEU A 55 2.57 -4.97 -6.37
C LEU A 55 3.00 -3.73 -7.15
N LYS A 56 2.11 -2.75 -7.21
CA LYS A 56 2.41 -1.43 -7.75
C LYS A 56 2.32 -0.41 -6.64
N LEU A 57 3.36 0.39 -6.51
CA LEU A 57 3.37 1.45 -5.50
C LEU A 57 3.17 2.79 -6.18
N ARG A 58 2.09 3.45 -5.84
CA ARG A 58 1.80 4.82 -6.25
C ARG A 58 2.18 5.74 -5.12
N MET A 59 2.87 6.82 -5.42
CA MET A 59 3.30 7.70 -4.35
C MET A 59 3.49 9.13 -4.80
N ILE A 60 3.39 10.03 -3.84
CA ILE A 60 3.78 11.42 -4.00
C ILE A 60 4.96 11.62 -3.05
N ALA A 61 6.08 12.06 -3.61
CA ALA A 61 7.30 12.30 -2.85
C ALA A 61 8.15 13.31 -3.63
N GLU A 62 8.98 14.06 -2.93
CA GLU A 62 9.86 15.02 -3.60
C GLU A 62 10.88 14.31 -4.47
N ASP A 63 11.49 13.24 -3.94
CA ASP A 63 12.41 12.42 -4.71
C ASP A 63 11.83 11.01 -4.78
N ARG A 64 11.10 10.75 -5.85
CA ARG A 64 10.37 9.49 -5.97
C ARG A 64 11.30 8.29 -6.08
N ALA A 65 12.43 8.46 -6.75
CA ALA A 65 13.37 7.35 -6.89
C ALA A 65 13.95 6.95 -5.54
N LEU A 66 14.37 7.92 -4.75
CA LEU A 66 14.90 7.64 -3.43
C LEU A 66 13.85 7.05 -2.51
N ALA A 67 12.65 7.64 -2.52
CA ALA A 67 11.56 7.15 -1.70
C ALA A 67 11.20 5.72 -2.06
N PHE A 68 11.22 5.39 -3.35
CA PHE A 68 10.93 4.03 -3.80
C PHE A 68 12.01 3.06 -3.33
N GLU A 69 13.27 3.45 -3.39
CA GLU A 69 14.35 2.59 -2.91
C GLU A 69 14.16 2.23 -1.44
N GLU A 70 13.82 3.24 -0.65
CA GLU A 70 13.59 3.01 0.78
C GLU A 70 12.36 2.11 1.00
N ALA A 71 11.28 2.40 0.28
CA ALA A 71 10.05 1.64 0.42
C ALA A 71 10.24 0.18 0.02
N ILE A 72 10.92 -0.05 -1.11
CA ILE A 72 11.07 -1.42 -1.61
C ILE A 72 11.96 -2.25 -0.68
N ARG A 73 12.93 -1.62 -0.07
CA ARG A 73 13.80 -2.32 0.89
C ARG A 73 12.99 -2.83 2.08
N GLU A 74 12.13 -1.95 2.62
CA GLU A 74 11.32 -2.32 3.77
C GLU A 74 10.24 -3.33 3.39
N LEU A 75 9.61 -3.14 2.25
CA LEU A 75 8.58 -4.07 1.79
C LEU A 75 9.16 -5.46 1.53
N ARG A 76 10.31 -5.53 0.88
CA ARG A 76 10.93 -6.82 0.59
C ARG A 76 11.34 -7.55 1.86
N ALA A 77 11.91 -6.82 2.83
CA ALA A 77 12.29 -7.45 4.09
C ALA A 77 11.07 -8.05 4.77
N PHE A 78 9.97 -7.32 4.78
CA PHE A 78 8.74 -7.81 5.39
C PHE A 78 8.19 -9.03 4.64
N LEU A 79 8.12 -8.94 3.31
CA LEU A 79 7.57 -10.03 2.51
C LEU A 79 8.41 -11.29 2.65
N GLU A 80 9.72 -11.13 2.67
CA GLU A 80 10.63 -12.27 2.85
C GLU A 80 10.45 -12.92 4.21
N SER A 81 10.17 -12.12 5.23
CA SER A 81 9.92 -12.66 6.56
C SER A 81 8.65 -13.51 6.59
N LYS A 82 7.77 -13.35 5.61
CA LYS A 82 6.56 -14.14 5.47
C LYS A 82 6.73 -15.29 4.48
N GLY A 83 7.95 -15.49 3.98
CA GLY A 83 8.21 -16.56 3.01
C GLY A 83 7.90 -16.17 1.58
N LEU A 84 7.71 -14.90 1.30
CA LEU A 84 7.37 -14.41 -0.03
C LEU A 84 8.59 -13.76 -0.67
N THR A 85 9.32 -14.52 -1.49
CA THR A 85 10.57 -14.04 -2.09
C THR A 85 10.41 -13.66 -3.56
N GLY A 86 9.30 -14.01 -4.18
CA GLY A 86 9.10 -13.76 -5.61
C GLY A 86 8.16 -12.62 -5.94
N VAL A 87 7.87 -11.75 -4.98
CA VAL A 87 6.93 -10.66 -5.22
C VAL A 87 7.66 -9.48 -5.86
N GLU A 88 7.15 -9.05 -7.01
CA GLU A 88 7.69 -7.90 -7.71
C GLU A 88 6.99 -6.63 -7.25
N VAL A 89 7.75 -5.60 -6.93
CA VAL A 89 7.20 -4.30 -6.55
C VAL A 89 7.69 -3.28 -7.56
N ARG A 90 6.76 -2.59 -8.19
CA ARG A 90 7.10 -1.58 -9.20
C ARG A 90 6.56 -0.22 -8.79
N LEU A 91 7.32 0.81 -9.13
CA LEU A 91 6.87 2.18 -8.97
C LEU A 91 5.94 2.53 -10.11
N SER A 92 4.76 3.05 -9.77
CA SER A 92 3.77 3.45 -10.75
C SER A 92 3.97 4.91 -11.15
N ASP A 93 3.72 5.23 -12.41
CA ASP A 93 3.72 6.62 -12.86
C ASP A 93 2.45 7.34 -12.47
N THR A 94 1.42 6.59 -12.09
CA THR A 94 0.13 7.15 -11.70
C THR A 94 0.17 7.52 -10.22
N PRO A 95 -0.27 8.73 -9.84
CA PRO A 95 -0.34 9.08 -8.42
C PRO A 95 -1.46 8.34 -7.72
N PRO A 96 -1.48 8.36 -6.38
CA PRO A 96 -2.59 7.77 -5.63
C PRO A 96 -3.93 8.34 -6.10
N GLN A 97 -4.93 7.47 -6.19
CA GLN A 97 -6.23 7.84 -6.76
C GLN A 97 -7.36 7.46 -5.81
N ALA A 98 -8.33 8.35 -5.71
CA ALA A 98 -9.55 8.05 -4.98
C ALA A 98 -10.44 7.14 -5.81
N ASN A 99 -11.28 6.36 -5.14
CA ASN A 99 -12.30 5.57 -5.80
C ASN A 99 -13.33 6.52 -6.42
N GLN A 100 -13.60 6.34 -7.71
CA GLN A 100 -14.47 7.26 -8.43
C GLN A 100 -15.91 7.20 -7.95
N THR A 101 -16.34 6.05 -7.47
CA THR A 101 -17.71 5.89 -7.02
C THR A 101 -17.93 6.48 -5.63
N SER A 102 -17.05 6.17 -4.69
CA SER A 102 -17.21 6.58 -3.31
C SER A 102 -16.45 7.85 -2.95
N GLY A 103 -15.49 8.25 -3.77
CA GLY A 103 -14.62 9.38 -3.46
C GLY A 103 -13.60 9.09 -2.39
N LYS A 104 -13.52 7.86 -1.92
CA LYS A 104 -12.57 7.48 -0.87
C LYS A 104 -11.32 6.87 -1.46
N CYS A 105 -10.21 7.08 -0.77
CA CYS A 105 -8.92 6.58 -1.23
C CYS A 105 -8.48 5.42 -0.35
N LYS A 106 -8.44 4.23 -0.94
CA LYS A 106 -7.84 3.09 -0.26
C LYS A 106 -6.33 3.19 -0.38
N HIS A 107 -5.64 2.88 0.68
CA HIS A 107 -4.18 2.89 0.67
C HIS A 107 -3.61 1.56 0.18
N ILE A 108 -4.27 0.47 0.49
CA ILE A 108 -3.82 -0.88 0.15
C ILE A 108 -5.01 -1.61 -0.43
N TYR A 109 -4.94 -2.06 -1.69
CA TYR A 109 -6.08 -2.79 -2.23
C TYR A 109 -5.65 -3.76 -3.34
N ARG A 110 -6.55 -4.72 -3.60
CA ARG A 110 -6.40 -5.70 -4.65
C ARG A 110 -7.11 -5.22 -5.90
N ASP A 111 -6.45 -5.42 -7.04
CA ASP A 111 -7.02 -5.05 -8.33
C ASP A 111 -6.85 -6.23 -9.28
N PHE A 112 -7.32 -7.40 -8.84
CA PHE A 112 -7.36 -8.61 -9.67
C PHE A 112 -8.30 -9.61 -9.01
N ASP A 113 -8.71 -10.62 -9.76
CA ASP A 113 -9.62 -11.65 -9.25
C ASP A 113 -8.92 -12.72 -8.45
#